data_bd81edbc43b04eccbea8873a3b654ff5
#
_entry.id   bd81edbc43b04eccbea8873a3b654ff5
#
_cell.length_a   1.000
_cell.length_b   1.000
_cell.length_c   1.000
_cell.angle_alpha   90.00
_cell.angle_beta   90.00
_cell.angle_gamma   90.00
#
_symmetry.space_group_name_H-M   'P 1'
#
loop_
_entity.id
_entity.type
_entity.pdbx_description
1 polymer ?
#
loop_
_entity_poly.entity_id
_entity_poly.type
_entity_poly.pdbx_seq_one_letter_code
_entity_poly.pdbx_strand_id
1 'polypeptide(L)'
;MIQKWIFDRLVAYPISTAVSKTICLNSSLISLAPFKPLETVPGGPVFFVQKRVGRGGKLFSCHKFRTMTINHNGSTVSVAGDSRITSFGATLRHYKLDELPELWDVLIGNMSFVGPRPDVPGYADKLQGDDRDVLKLRPGITG
;
A
#
# COMPACT_ATOMS: atom_id res chain seq x y z
N MET A 1 -8.87 20.75 8.41
CA MET A 1 -7.78 20.04 7.67
C MET A 1 -6.61 19.67 8.58
N ILE A 2 -6.13 20.56 9.44
CA ILE A 2 -5.00 20.35 10.37
C ILE A 2 -5.32 19.25 11.40
N GLN A 3 -6.53 19.24 11.99
CA GLN A 3 -6.94 18.23 12.99
C GLN A 3 -6.93 16.81 12.43
N LYS A 4 -7.40 16.60 11.19
CA LYS A 4 -7.37 15.29 10.54
C LYS A 4 -5.94 14.82 10.31
N TRP A 5 -5.04 15.70 9.90
CA TRP A 5 -3.64 15.38 9.67
C TRP A 5 -2.91 14.99 10.98
N ILE A 6 -3.22 15.69 12.09
CA ILE A 6 -2.68 15.35 13.42
C ILE A 6 -3.21 13.97 13.85
N PHE A 7 -4.50 13.72 13.67
CA PHE A 7 -5.11 12.43 14.00
C PHE A 7 -4.49 11.29 13.20
N ASP A 8 -4.36 11.45 11.87
CA ASP A 8 -3.75 10.45 10.99
C ASP A 8 -2.33 10.09 11.46
N ARG A 9 -1.53 11.07 11.89
CA ARG A 9 -0.18 10.83 12.39
C ARG A 9 -0.15 10.20 13.77
N LEU A 10 -1.00 10.64 14.67
CA LEU A 10 -1.07 10.09 16.02
C LEU A 10 -1.50 8.61 16.02
N VAL A 11 -2.38 8.22 15.10
CA VAL A 11 -2.83 6.83 14.96
C VAL A 11 -1.83 6.00 14.16
N ALA A 12 -1.28 6.53 13.07
CA ALA A 12 -0.36 5.78 12.20
C ALA A 12 0.99 5.50 12.88
N TYR A 13 1.50 6.41 13.72
CA TYR A 13 2.81 6.25 14.36
C TYR A 13 2.90 5.00 15.26
N PRO A 14 2.01 4.78 16.24
CA PRO A 14 2.10 3.58 17.08
C PRO A 14 1.85 2.29 16.29
N ILE A 15 0.97 2.31 15.29
CA ILE A 15 0.70 1.14 14.45
C ILE A 15 1.93 0.83 13.58
N SER A 16 2.52 1.82 12.95
CA SER A 16 3.71 1.65 12.11
C SER A 16 4.91 1.15 12.92
N THR A 17 5.14 1.68 14.13
CA THR A 17 6.24 1.21 15.01
C THR A 17 5.99 -0.19 15.54
N ALA A 18 4.75 -0.56 15.85
CA ALA A 18 4.38 -1.91 16.26
C ALA A 18 4.64 -2.90 15.12
N VAL A 19 4.19 -2.58 13.90
CA VAL A 19 4.43 -3.40 12.71
C VAL A 19 5.91 -3.53 12.41
N SER A 20 6.68 -2.43 12.46
CA SER A 20 8.12 -2.44 12.22
C SER A 20 8.87 -3.26 13.28
N LYS A 21 8.53 -3.10 14.57
CA LYS A 21 9.11 -3.90 15.66
C LYS A 21 8.75 -5.38 15.54
N THR A 22 7.51 -5.70 15.16
CA THR A 22 7.07 -7.08 14.95
C THR A 22 7.82 -7.70 13.78
N ILE A 23 8.07 -6.97 12.71
CA ILE A 23 8.88 -7.45 11.58
C ILE A 23 10.35 -7.65 12.00
N CYS A 24 10.93 -6.73 12.78
CA CYS A 24 12.32 -6.85 13.23
C CYS A 24 12.53 -7.91 14.32
N LEU A 25 11.61 -8.05 15.28
CA LEU A 25 11.69 -9.08 16.33
C LEU A 25 11.45 -10.50 15.81
N ASN A 26 10.73 -10.62 14.70
CA ASN A 26 10.37 -11.91 14.13
C ASN A 26 11.48 -12.57 13.31
N SER A 27 12.61 -11.93 13.07
CA SER A 27 13.74 -12.60 12.40
C SER A 27 14.29 -13.78 13.22
N SER A 28 14.11 -13.80 14.55
CA SER A 28 14.50 -14.94 15.40
C SER A 28 13.34 -15.89 15.76
N LEU A 29 12.08 -15.44 15.67
CA LEU A 29 10.89 -16.23 15.98
C LEU A 29 10.23 -16.89 14.75
N ILE A 30 10.56 -16.41 13.56
CA ILE A 30 10.07 -16.94 12.26
C ILE A 30 10.55 -18.38 12.02
N SER A 31 11.56 -18.85 12.77
CA SER A 31 12.03 -20.24 12.70
C SER A 31 11.06 -21.28 13.30
N LEU A 32 10.02 -20.85 14.03
CA LEU A 32 9.08 -21.77 14.71
C LEU A 32 7.67 -21.79 14.11
N ALA A 33 7.37 -20.94 13.15
CA ALA A 33 6.08 -20.94 12.50
C ALA A 33 6.14 -21.62 11.13
N PRO A 34 5.07 -22.31 10.68
CA PRO A 34 5.01 -22.89 9.33
C PRO A 34 4.93 -21.81 8.23
N PHE A 35 5.18 -20.56 8.58
CA PHE A 35 5.34 -19.47 7.66
C PHE A 35 6.74 -19.55 7.03
N LYS A 36 6.79 -19.83 5.73
CA LYS A 36 8.00 -19.63 4.95
C LYS A 36 8.48 -18.19 5.17
N PRO A 37 9.80 -17.98 5.41
CA PRO A 37 10.33 -16.64 5.62
C PRO A 37 9.87 -15.69 4.51
N LEU A 38 9.59 -14.44 4.87
CA LEU A 38 9.16 -13.38 3.95
C LEU A 38 10.14 -13.14 2.78
N GLU A 39 11.35 -13.70 2.90
CA GLU A 39 12.40 -13.70 1.86
C GLU A 39 12.08 -14.59 0.65
N THR A 40 11.09 -15.48 0.75
CA THR A 40 10.76 -16.46 -0.29
C THR A 40 9.51 -16.10 -1.10
N VAL A 41 9.16 -14.82 -1.22
CA VAL A 41 8.27 -14.44 -2.31
C VAL A 41 9.06 -14.64 -3.61
N PRO A 42 8.74 -15.63 -4.44
CA PRO A 42 9.53 -15.92 -5.63
C PRO A 42 9.68 -14.65 -6.48
N GLY A 43 10.90 -14.15 -6.57
CA GLY A 43 11.26 -13.20 -7.59
C GLY A 43 11.39 -11.74 -7.19
N GLY A 44 11.58 -11.34 -5.89
CA GLY A 44 11.96 -9.94 -5.70
C GLY A 44 11.79 -9.34 -4.31
N PRO A 45 12.00 -8.03 -4.18
CA PRO A 45 11.97 -7.35 -2.90
C PRO A 45 10.58 -7.47 -2.24
N VAL A 46 10.58 -7.54 -0.90
CA VAL A 46 9.35 -7.64 -0.08
C VAL A 46 8.36 -6.52 -0.38
N PHE A 47 8.87 -5.33 -0.60
CA PHE A 47 8.04 -4.16 -0.91
C PHE A 47 7.81 -4.01 -2.41
N PHE A 48 6.58 -3.71 -2.75
CA PHE A 48 6.17 -3.24 -4.06
C PHE A 48 5.88 -1.74 -3.96
N VAL A 49 6.55 -0.97 -4.81
CA VAL A 49 6.41 0.49 -4.84
C VAL A 49 5.85 0.90 -6.19
N GLN A 50 4.74 1.64 -6.19
CA GLN A 50 4.10 2.10 -7.43
C GLN A 50 3.80 3.61 -7.35
N LYS A 51 4.03 4.31 -8.46
CA LYS A 51 3.62 5.71 -8.57
C LYS A 51 2.09 5.80 -8.65
N ARG A 52 1.54 6.68 -7.82
CA ARG A 52 0.11 6.97 -7.74
C ARG A 52 -0.13 8.47 -7.77
N VAL A 53 -1.33 8.86 -8.20
CA VAL A 53 -1.75 10.26 -8.19
C VAL A 53 -2.26 10.61 -6.81
N GLY A 54 -1.66 11.63 -6.20
CA GLY A 54 -2.02 12.13 -4.89
C GLY A 54 -2.70 13.50 -4.96
N ARG A 55 -2.72 14.17 -3.82
CA ARG A 55 -3.35 15.48 -3.67
C ARG A 55 -2.78 16.50 -4.65
N GLY A 56 -3.66 17.24 -5.34
CA GLY A 56 -3.31 18.24 -6.35
C GLY A 56 -2.75 17.65 -7.64
N GLY A 57 -2.95 16.33 -7.90
CA GLY A 57 -2.42 15.66 -9.08
C GLY A 57 -0.92 15.31 -8.98
N LYS A 58 -0.29 15.53 -7.83
CA LYS A 58 1.14 15.23 -7.63
C LYS A 58 1.36 13.72 -7.49
N LEU A 59 2.34 13.20 -8.20
CA LEU A 59 2.71 11.79 -8.07
C LEU A 59 3.46 11.54 -6.77
N PHE A 60 3.09 10.45 -6.09
CA PHE A 60 3.81 9.93 -4.94
C PHE A 60 4.11 8.44 -5.10
N SER A 61 5.01 7.91 -4.29
CA SER A 61 5.31 6.49 -4.24
C SER A 61 4.42 5.85 -3.18
N CYS A 62 3.55 4.94 -3.60
CA CYS A 62 2.69 4.15 -2.73
C CYS A 62 3.37 2.81 -2.43
N HIS A 63 3.44 2.43 -1.16
CA HIS A 63 4.16 1.26 -0.68
C HIS A 63 3.19 0.16 -0.27
N LYS A 64 3.40 -1.06 -0.80
CA LYS A 64 2.63 -2.25 -0.44
C LYS A 64 3.55 -3.44 -0.22
N PHE A 65 3.06 -4.48 0.44
CA PHE A 65 3.75 -5.77 0.38
C PHE A 65 3.56 -6.41 -0.99
N ARG A 66 4.63 -7.06 -1.48
CA ARG A 66 4.57 -7.77 -2.75
C ARG A 66 3.74 -9.04 -2.60
N THR A 67 2.71 -9.14 -3.39
CA THR A 67 1.78 -10.29 -3.40
C THR A 67 1.79 -11.07 -4.71
N MET A 68 2.58 -10.60 -5.69
CA MET A 68 2.64 -11.16 -7.06
C MET A 68 4.07 -11.45 -7.47
N THR A 69 4.24 -12.42 -8.36
CA THR A 69 5.53 -12.74 -8.99
C THR A 69 5.97 -11.64 -9.93
N ILE A 70 7.29 -11.50 -10.16
CA ILE A 70 7.87 -10.47 -11.03
C ILE A 70 7.82 -10.86 -12.52
N ASN A 71 7.95 -12.14 -12.81
CA ASN A 71 8.05 -12.64 -14.18
C ASN A 71 6.70 -12.59 -14.88
N HIS A 72 6.38 -11.47 -15.50
CA HIS A 72 5.18 -11.33 -16.31
C HIS A 72 5.33 -10.29 -17.41
N ASN A 73 4.82 -10.58 -18.57
CA ASN A 73 4.62 -9.68 -19.70
C ASN A 73 3.20 -9.09 -19.64
N GLY A 74 2.81 -8.44 -18.55
CA GLY A 74 1.41 -8.13 -18.38
C GLY A 74 1.10 -6.74 -17.87
N SER A 75 -0.18 -6.45 -17.89
CA SER A 75 -0.78 -5.21 -17.40
C SER A 75 -0.37 -4.90 -15.95
N THR A 76 -0.22 -3.62 -15.66
CA THR A 76 -0.05 -3.09 -14.28
C THR A 76 -1.32 -3.20 -13.45
N VAL A 77 -2.44 -3.57 -14.07
CA VAL A 77 -3.74 -3.76 -13.40
C VAL A 77 -3.92 -5.25 -13.11
N SER A 78 -4.20 -5.60 -11.87
CA SER A 78 -4.52 -6.96 -11.46
C SER A 78 -6.04 -7.16 -11.38
N VAL A 79 -6.51 -8.31 -11.85
CA VAL A 79 -7.92 -8.73 -11.75
C VAL A 79 -8.06 -9.84 -10.72
N ALA A 80 -9.29 -10.09 -10.27
CA ALA A 80 -9.58 -11.22 -9.38
C ALA A 80 -9.20 -12.55 -10.07
N GLY A 81 -8.52 -13.44 -9.33
CA GLY A 81 -8.06 -14.74 -9.87
C GLY A 81 -6.81 -14.66 -10.76
N ASP A 82 -6.08 -13.55 -10.77
CA ASP A 82 -4.84 -13.40 -11.53
C ASP A 82 -3.80 -14.45 -11.09
N SER A 83 -3.33 -15.27 -12.04
CA SER A 83 -2.37 -16.36 -11.82
C SER A 83 -1.01 -15.91 -11.28
N ARG A 84 -0.73 -14.61 -11.36
CA ARG A 84 0.51 -14.01 -10.82
C ARG A 84 0.47 -13.90 -9.29
N ILE A 85 -0.70 -14.00 -8.67
CA ILE A 85 -0.85 -13.88 -7.22
C ILE A 85 -0.30 -15.13 -6.57
N THR A 86 0.66 -14.96 -5.66
CA THR A 86 1.19 -16.09 -4.87
C THR A 86 0.17 -16.54 -3.83
N SER A 87 0.22 -17.81 -3.38
CA SER A 87 -0.69 -18.31 -2.34
C SER A 87 -0.61 -17.47 -1.05
N PHE A 88 0.60 -17.07 -0.65
CA PHE A 88 0.82 -16.16 0.47
C PHE A 88 0.27 -14.74 0.16
N GLY A 89 0.48 -14.26 -1.05
CA GLY A 89 -0.06 -12.98 -1.51
C GLY A 89 -1.58 -12.94 -1.50
N ALA A 90 -2.24 -14.05 -1.84
CA ALA A 90 -3.70 -14.17 -1.74
C ALA A 90 -4.18 -14.01 -0.29
N THR A 91 -3.48 -14.64 0.66
CA THR A 91 -3.78 -14.49 2.09
C THR A 91 -3.62 -13.05 2.56
N LEU A 92 -2.50 -12.38 2.20
CA LEU A 92 -2.29 -10.97 2.54
C LEU A 92 -3.39 -10.08 2.00
N ARG A 93 -3.82 -10.28 0.74
CA ARG A 93 -4.91 -9.51 0.12
C ARG A 93 -6.26 -9.78 0.77
N HIS A 94 -6.53 -11.03 1.14
CA HIS A 94 -7.77 -11.40 1.82
C HIS A 94 -7.96 -10.63 3.13
N TYR A 95 -6.90 -10.50 3.92
CA TYR A 95 -6.91 -9.78 5.19
C TYR A 95 -6.50 -8.31 5.08
N LYS A 96 -6.28 -7.78 3.86
CA LYS A 96 -5.80 -6.41 3.62
C LYS A 96 -4.45 -6.06 4.28
N LEU A 97 -3.66 -7.07 4.60
CA LEU A 97 -2.35 -6.89 5.20
C LEU A 97 -1.30 -6.38 4.20
N ASP A 98 -1.54 -6.57 2.92
CA ASP A 98 -0.67 -6.08 1.86
C ASP A 98 -0.63 -4.53 1.78
N GLU A 99 -1.63 -3.85 2.34
CA GLU A 99 -1.72 -2.39 2.38
C GLU A 99 -1.13 -1.78 3.68
N LEU A 100 -0.63 -2.60 4.63
CA LEU A 100 -0.02 -2.08 5.87
C LEU A 100 1.14 -1.11 5.64
N PRO A 101 2.03 -1.27 4.65
CA PRO A 101 3.07 -0.29 4.39
C PRO A 101 2.55 1.11 4.00
N GLU A 102 1.30 1.25 3.55
CA GLU A 102 0.68 2.55 3.27
C GLU A 102 0.54 3.42 4.53
N LEU A 103 0.58 2.82 5.74
CA LEU A 103 0.66 3.56 6.99
C LEU A 103 1.88 4.48 7.04
N TRP A 104 2.98 4.08 6.40
CA TRP A 104 4.14 4.94 6.23
C TRP A 104 3.80 6.15 5.34
N ASP A 105 3.04 5.93 4.27
CA ASP A 105 2.60 7.01 3.38
C ASP A 105 1.65 7.99 4.09
N VAL A 106 0.86 7.51 5.06
CA VAL A 106 0.05 8.36 5.94
C VAL A 106 0.94 9.18 6.87
N LEU A 107 1.96 8.57 7.50
CA LEU A 107 2.89 9.25 8.41
C LEU A 107 3.63 10.40 7.73
N ILE A 108 4.14 10.19 6.53
CA ILE A 108 4.84 11.23 5.77
C ILE A 108 3.88 12.24 5.11
N GLY A 109 2.56 11.98 5.15
CA GLY A 109 1.53 12.90 4.73
C GLY A 109 1.15 12.82 3.25
N ASN A 110 1.59 11.80 2.54
CA ASN A 110 1.17 11.52 1.16
C ASN A 110 -0.27 11.00 1.11
N MET A 111 -0.66 10.21 2.10
CA MET A 111 -1.98 9.59 2.22
C MET A 111 -2.71 10.01 3.52
N SER A 112 -3.94 9.56 3.64
CA SER A 112 -4.80 9.66 4.84
C SER A 112 -5.41 8.29 5.11
N PHE A 113 -5.96 8.05 6.30
CA PHE A 113 -6.72 6.82 6.56
C PHE A 113 -7.97 6.73 5.67
N VAL A 114 -8.72 7.83 5.57
CA VAL A 114 -9.95 7.90 4.78
C VAL A 114 -9.79 8.94 3.68
N GLY A 115 -10.11 8.56 2.46
CA GLY A 115 -10.03 9.44 1.30
C GLY A 115 -10.26 8.69 -0.01
N PRO A 116 -10.31 9.40 -1.14
CA PRO A 116 -10.44 8.76 -2.44
C PRO A 116 -9.27 7.78 -2.69
N ARG A 117 -9.55 6.65 -3.34
CA ARG A 117 -8.51 5.68 -3.67
C ARG A 117 -7.49 6.31 -4.62
N PRO A 118 -6.17 6.14 -4.37
CA PRO A 118 -5.16 6.69 -5.25
C PRO A 118 -5.13 5.94 -6.59
N ASP A 119 -5.35 6.66 -7.69
CA ASP A 119 -5.32 6.10 -9.03
C ASP A 119 -3.91 6.02 -9.61
N VAL A 120 -3.79 5.17 -10.64
CA VAL A 120 -2.57 5.12 -11.46
C VAL A 120 -2.49 6.37 -12.36
N PRO A 121 -1.27 6.83 -12.71
CA PRO A 121 -1.10 7.87 -13.70
C PRO A 121 -1.78 7.52 -15.02
N GLY A 122 -2.39 8.50 -15.68
CA GLY A 122 -3.12 8.32 -16.94
C GLY A 122 -4.64 8.23 -16.78
N TYR A 123 -5.16 8.15 -15.54
CA TYR A 123 -6.59 8.20 -15.23
C TYR A 123 -6.95 9.49 -14.50
N ALA A 124 -6.49 9.66 -13.29
CA ALA A 124 -6.85 10.80 -12.43
C ALA A 124 -6.35 12.15 -12.98
N ASP A 125 -5.27 12.16 -13.72
CA ASP A 125 -4.72 13.33 -14.39
C ASP A 125 -5.57 13.80 -15.60
N LYS A 126 -6.46 12.95 -16.11
CA LYS A 126 -7.42 13.27 -17.18
C LYS A 126 -8.77 13.78 -16.67
N LEU A 127 -9.00 13.76 -15.37
CA LEU A 127 -10.23 14.28 -14.78
C LEU A 127 -10.41 15.77 -15.07
N GLN A 128 -11.62 16.17 -15.46
CA GLN A 128 -11.97 17.55 -15.79
C GLN A 128 -13.21 17.99 -15.00
N GLY A 129 -13.40 19.30 -14.91
CA GLY A 129 -14.56 19.88 -14.21
C GLY A 129 -14.62 19.47 -12.74
N ASP A 130 -15.82 19.17 -12.27
CA ASP A 130 -16.12 18.84 -10.87
C ASP A 130 -15.46 17.53 -10.41
N ASP A 131 -15.24 16.57 -11.33
CA ASP A 131 -14.57 15.32 -11.02
C ASP A 131 -13.12 15.53 -10.54
N ARG A 132 -12.50 16.63 -10.99
CA ARG A 132 -11.15 17.00 -10.54
C ARG A 132 -11.09 17.41 -9.07
N ASP A 133 -12.22 17.72 -8.47
CA ASP A 133 -12.29 18.13 -7.06
C ASP A 133 -11.88 17.01 -6.11
N VAL A 134 -11.98 15.75 -6.55
CA VAL A 134 -11.45 14.59 -5.80
C VAL A 134 -9.95 14.76 -5.51
N LEU A 135 -9.20 15.38 -6.41
CA LEU A 135 -7.77 15.61 -6.25
C LEU A 135 -7.42 16.69 -5.20
N LYS A 136 -8.39 17.47 -4.73
CA LYS A 136 -8.19 18.43 -3.62
C LYS A 136 -7.96 17.69 -2.29
N LEU A 137 -8.42 16.45 -2.20
CA LEU A 137 -8.29 15.60 -1.02
C LEU A 137 -6.97 14.81 -1.07
N ARG A 138 -6.52 14.34 0.10
CA ARG A 138 -5.48 13.31 0.16
C ARG A 138 -6.09 11.95 -0.14
N PRO A 139 -5.41 11.10 -0.94
CA PRO A 139 -5.87 9.74 -1.14
C PRO A 139 -5.89 8.98 0.19
N GLY A 140 -6.85 8.06 0.30
CA GLY A 140 -7.05 7.24 1.50
C GLY A 140 -6.59 5.80 1.30
N ILE A 141 -6.31 5.12 2.43
CA ILE A 141 -6.19 3.64 2.47
C ILE A 141 -7.60 3.05 2.30
N THR A 142 -8.59 3.68 2.97
CA THR A 142 -10.01 3.33 2.87
C THR A 142 -10.79 4.50 2.28
N GLY A 143 -11.82 4.19 1.49
CA GLY A 143 -12.72 5.17 0.87
C GLY A 143 -14.14 4.73 0.87
#